data_8df58f812c3898dd142b30144bf27701
#
_entry.id   8df58f812c3898dd142b30144bf27701
#
_cell.length_a   1.000
_cell.length_b   1.000
_cell.length_c   1.000
_cell.angle_alpha   90.00
_cell.angle_beta   90.00
_cell.angle_gamma   90.00
#
_symmetry.space_group_name_H-M   'P 1'
#
loop_
_entity.id
_entity.type
_entity.pdbx_description
1 polymer ?
#
loop_
_entity_poly.entity_id
_entity_poly.type
_entity_poly.pdbx_seq_one_letter_code
_entity_poly.pdbx_strand_id
1 'polypeptide(L)'
;VTYKGKSIFDFGDVSTCSFHATKLFRTGEGGALFCNDTDLNHQMYFSHNFGHNGPLDFHGLGINGKISELQAAMGLAVLPYMGEILKSRKSVVDFYSDNLDFKKLTTIKIRENTVWNYSYYPILLASETILQKVQNALNEAKIFPRRYFYPSLNTIDFVKGASMPISESIASRVLCLPLYAGLTEEELLQITTIINQSLC
;
A
#
# COMPACT_ATOMS: atom_id res chain seq x y z
N VAL A 1 5.51 -8.67 -4.84
CA VAL A 1 4.49 -9.02 -5.85
C VAL A 1 5.18 -9.54 -7.09
N THR A 2 4.69 -10.64 -7.64
CA THR A 2 5.08 -11.09 -8.98
C THR A 2 3.84 -11.21 -9.87
N TYR A 3 4.02 -11.02 -11.16
CA TYR A 3 3.01 -11.25 -12.18
C TYR A 3 3.57 -12.11 -13.30
N LYS A 4 2.93 -13.25 -13.60
CA LYS A 4 3.42 -14.25 -14.56
C LYS A 4 4.86 -14.69 -14.29
N GLY A 5 5.20 -14.89 -13.03
CA GLY A 5 6.53 -15.31 -12.57
C GLY A 5 7.62 -14.24 -12.57
N LYS A 6 7.34 -13.02 -13.03
CA LYS A 6 8.28 -11.88 -13.00
C LYS A 6 7.98 -10.96 -11.84
N SER A 7 9.02 -10.38 -11.23
CA SER A 7 8.86 -9.29 -10.26
C SER A 7 8.16 -8.08 -10.90
N ILE A 8 7.28 -7.40 -10.15
CA ILE A 8 6.71 -6.14 -10.65
C ILE A 8 7.77 -5.05 -10.87
N PHE A 9 8.94 -5.19 -10.28
CA PHE A 9 10.06 -4.28 -10.48
C PHE A 9 10.81 -4.51 -11.81
N ASP A 10 10.51 -5.59 -12.52
CA ASP A 10 11.08 -5.90 -13.85
C ASP A 10 10.24 -5.32 -15.01
N PHE A 11 9.23 -4.50 -14.72
CA PHE A 11 8.38 -3.88 -15.72
C PHE A 11 8.67 -2.38 -15.84
N GLY A 12 8.74 -1.88 -17.08
CA GLY A 12 9.11 -0.49 -17.37
C GLY A 12 10.61 -0.25 -17.30
N ASP A 13 11.02 0.98 -17.48
CA ASP A 13 12.44 1.37 -17.48
C ASP A 13 13.00 1.54 -16.07
N VAL A 14 12.18 2.09 -15.17
CA VAL A 14 12.49 2.28 -13.74
C VAL A 14 11.26 1.95 -12.91
N SER A 15 11.45 1.16 -11.86
CA SER A 15 10.44 0.91 -10.84
C SER A 15 10.80 1.58 -9.52
N THR A 16 9.80 2.12 -8.83
CA THR A 16 9.98 2.77 -7.53
C THR A 16 9.30 1.99 -6.42
N CYS A 17 9.94 1.91 -5.25
CA CYS A 17 9.37 1.30 -4.06
C CYS A 17 9.46 2.27 -2.88
N SER A 18 8.35 2.54 -2.22
CA SER A 18 8.30 3.37 -1.02
C SER A 18 8.54 2.53 0.23
N PHE A 19 9.39 3.03 1.14
CA PHE A 19 9.65 2.46 2.46
C PHE A 19 9.06 3.32 3.59
N HIS A 20 8.10 4.19 3.27
CA HIS A 20 7.38 4.97 4.27
C HIS A 20 6.79 4.08 5.37
N ALA A 21 6.63 4.60 6.58
CA ALA A 21 6.20 3.89 7.80
C ALA A 21 4.93 3.04 7.64
N THR A 22 4.02 3.42 6.74
CA THR A 22 2.76 2.69 6.50
C THR A 22 2.89 1.54 5.49
N LYS A 23 4.04 1.37 4.86
CA LYS A 23 4.26 0.34 3.84
C LYS A 23 4.56 -1.02 4.47
N LEU A 24 4.40 -2.07 3.67
CA LEU A 24 4.67 -3.45 4.09
C LEU A 24 6.12 -3.62 4.59
N PHE A 25 7.11 -3.26 3.76
CA PHE A 25 8.49 -3.07 4.17
C PHE A 25 8.71 -1.58 4.43
N ARG A 26 9.26 -1.24 5.57
CA ARG A 26 9.32 0.14 6.05
C ARG A 26 10.63 0.47 6.75
N THR A 27 11.06 1.71 6.58
CA THR A 27 12.24 2.29 7.24
C THR A 27 11.93 3.61 7.95
N GLY A 28 10.64 3.83 8.30
CA GLY A 28 10.14 5.14 8.73
C GLY A 28 9.87 6.02 7.52
N GLU A 29 10.92 6.49 6.86
CA GLU A 29 10.93 7.10 5.55
C GLU A 29 12.00 6.45 4.69
N GLY A 30 11.89 6.52 3.38
CA GLY A 30 12.84 5.98 2.43
C GLY A 30 12.19 5.37 1.20
N GLY A 31 13.01 4.82 0.34
CA GLY A 31 12.58 4.14 -0.89
C GLY A 31 13.73 3.50 -1.64
N ALA A 32 13.39 2.83 -2.72
CA ALA A 32 14.36 2.26 -3.65
C ALA A 32 13.92 2.49 -5.09
N LEU A 33 14.90 2.61 -5.97
CA LEU A 33 14.75 2.58 -7.42
C LEU A 33 15.32 1.26 -7.94
N PHE A 34 14.61 0.63 -8.87
CA PHE A 34 15.03 -0.60 -9.53
C PHE A 34 15.10 -0.34 -11.03
N CYS A 35 16.25 -0.63 -11.63
CA CYS A 35 16.50 -0.44 -13.05
C CYS A 35 17.46 -1.53 -13.55
N ASN A 36 17.14 -2.12 -14.70
CA ASN A 36 18.00 -3.11 -15.36
C ASN A 36 18.94 -2.48 -16.39
N ASP A 37 18.72 -1.22 -16.78
CA ASP A 37 19.61 -0.48 -17.67
C ASP A 37 20.79 0.09 -16.86
N THR A 38 22.02 -0.29 -17.28
CA THR A 38 23.25 0.05 -16.56
C THR A 38 23.54 1.56 -16.60
N ASP A 39 23.30 2.23 -17.73
CA ASP A 39 23.61 3.64 -17.90
C ASP A 39 22.63 4.49 -17.10
N LEU A 40 21.35 4.14 -17.14
CA LEU A 40 20.31 4.81 -16.35
C LEU A 40 20.52 4.57 -14.85
N ASN A 41 20.90 3.37 -14.44
CA ASN A 41 21.23 3.07 -13.05
C ASN A 41 22.42 3.92 -12.57
N HIS A 42 23.46 4.06 -13.38
CA HIS A 42 24.62 4.89 -13.09
C HIS A 42 24.22 6.37 -12.92
N GLN A 43 23.38 6.89 -13.80
CA GLN A 43 22.85 8.27 -13.67
C GLN A 43 22.07 8.46 -12.36
N MET A 44 21.17 7.53 -12.02
CA MET A 44 20.41 7.56 -10.77
C MET A 44 21.30 7.49 -9.53
N TYR A 45 22.37 6.66 -9.59
CA TYR A 45 23.33 6.52 -8.49
C TYR A 45 24.01 7.85 -8.14
N PHE A 46 24.43 8.65 -9.12
CA PHE A 46 24.99 9.97 -8.84
C PHE A 46 23.93 11.00 -8.49
N SER A 47 22.80 10.99 -9.20
CA SER A 47 21.72 11.97 -9.01
C SER A 47 21.13 11.92 -7.60
N HIS A 48 21.03 10.76 -6.96
CA HIS A 48 20.48 10.66 -5.59
C HIS A 48 21.41 11.24 -4.52
N ASN A 49 22.68 11.47 -4.84
CA ASN A 49 23.71 12.05 -3.96
C ASN A 49 24.28 13.33 -4.55
N PHE A 50 23.45 14.36 -4.73
CA PHE A 50 23.84 15.69 -5.23
C PHE A 50 24.50 15.70 -6.61
N GLY A 51 24.53 14.61 -7.35
CA GLY A 51 25.29 14.46 -8.58
C GLY A 51 26.80 14.29 -8.39
N HIS A 52 27.28 14.06 -7.16
CA HIS A 52 28.71 13.88 -6.88
C HIS A 52 29.29 12.65 -7.56
N ASN A 53 30.44 12.85 -8.22
CA ASN A 53 31.32 11.82 -8.73
C ASN A 53 32.70 11.92 -8.06
N GLY A 54 32.73 11.73 -6.74
CA GLY A 54 33.90 11.99 -5.91
C GLY A 54 33.87 13.38 -5.27
N PRO A 55 34.94 13.76 -4.53
CA PRO A 55 34.94 14.96 -3.70
C PRO A 55 35.05 16.29 -4.50
N LEU A 56 35.51 16.24 -5.74
CA LEU A 56 35.85 17.43 -6.54
C LEU A 56 35.14 17.45 -7.92
N ASP A 57 34.32 16.44 -8.22
CA ASP A 57 33.70 16.33 -9.54
C ASP A 57 32.20 16.05 -9.44
N PHE A 58 31.47 16.35 -10.51
CA PHE A 58 30.04 16.13 -10.61
C PHE A 58 29.69 15.41 -11.91
N HIS A 59 28.93 14.34 -11.79
CA HIS A 59 28.37 13.64 -12.94
C HIS A 59 27.26 14.43 -13.63
N GLY A 60 26.53 15.23 -12.86
CA GLY A 60 25.41 16.04 -13.35
C GLY A 60 24.55 16.61 -12.23
N LEU A 61 23.35 17.01 -12.58
CA LEU A 61 22.37 17.51 -11.62
C LEU A 61 21.92 16.41 -10.67
N GLY A 62 21.80 16.71 -9.39
CA GLY A 62 21.35 15.76 -8.39
C GLY A 62 20.56 16.42 -7.26
N ILE A 63 20.02 15.56 -6.39
CA ILE A 63 19.26 15.92 -5.18
C ILE A 63 19.86 15.21 -3.96
N ASN A 64 19.46 15.61 -2.77
CA ASN A 64 19.73 14.83 -1.57
C ASN A 64 18.64 13.75 -1.41
N GLY A 65 18.79 12.64 -2.11
CA GLY A 65 17.87 11.50 -2.09
C GLY A 65 18.37 10.30 -1.28
N LYS A 66 19.46 10.46 -0.49
CA LYS A 66 20.00 9.38 0.33
C LYS A 66 19.08 9.08 1.54
N ILE A 67 18.98 7.82 1.90
CA ILE A 67 18.43 7.44 3.21
C ILE A 67 19.49 7.63 4.30
N SER A 68 19.06 7.88 5.54
CA SER A 68 19.97 7.96 6.69
C SER A 68 20.38 6.56 7.17
N GLU A 69 21.48 6.50 7.94
CA GLU A 69 21.94 5.26 8.58
C GLU A 69 20.89 4.65 9.51
N LEU A 70 20.09 5.48 10.20
CA LEU A 70 18.99 5.01 11.06
C LEU A 70 17.89 4.32 10.25
N GLN A 71 17.53 4.89 9.10
CA GLN A 71 16.56 4.30 8.18
C GLN A 71 17.09 3.00 7.58
N ALA A 72 18.36 2.96 7.19
CA ALA A 72 19.01 1.75 6.68
C ALA A 72 19.06 0.65 7.75
N ALA A 73 19.45 0.99 8.98
CA ALA A 73 19.49 0.05 10.11
C ALA A 73 18.10 -0.53 10.41
N MET A 74 17.05 0.31 10.38
CA MET A 74 15.66 -0.16 10.53
C MET A 74 15.28 -1.15 9.42
N GLY A 75 15.65 -0.84 8.17
CA GLY A 75 15.41 -1.74 7.03
C GLY A 75 16.10 -3.09 7.20
N LEU A 76 17.38 -3.09 7.60
CA LEU A 76 18.14 -4.31 7.87
C LEU A 76 17.53 -5.13 9.01
N ALA A 77 17.01 -4.47 10.06
CA ALA A 77 16.33 -5.13 11.17
C ALA A 77 15.00 -5.76 10.79
N VAL A 78 14.24 -5.16 9.85
CA VAL A 78 12.91 -5.66 9.42
C VAL A 78 13.03 -6.74 8.33
N LEU A 79 14.03 -6.65 7.46
CA LEU A 79 14.16 -7.49 6.27
C LEU A 79 14.13 -9.01 6.57
N PRO A 80 14.79 -9.55 7.61
CA PRO A 80 14.76 -10.97 7.93
C PRO A 80 13.36 -11.50 8.27
N TYR A 81 12.47 -10.65 8.76
CA TYR A 81 11.11 -11.01 9.20
C TYR A 81 10.05 -10.90 8.09
N MET A 82 10.44 -10.49 6.87
CA MET A 82 9.46 -10.27 5.80
C MET A 82 8.64 -11.51 5.44
N GLY A 83 9.22 -12.70 5.53
CA GLY A 83 8.50 -13.96 5.30
C GLY A 83 7.39 -14.20 6.33
N GLU A 84 7.67 -13.96 7.60
CA GLU A 84 6.71 -14.10 8.70
C GLU A 84 5.61 -13.03 8.62
N ILE A 85 6.00 -11.78 8.31
CA ILE A 85 5.06 -10.67 8.12
C ILE A 85 4.08 -10.99 6.98
N LEU A 86 4.55 -11.48 5.85
CA LEU A 86 3.71 -11.87 4.71
C LEU A 86 2.77 -13.02 5.06
N LYS A 87 3.26 -14.03 5.77
CA LYS A 87 2.45 -15.18 6.23
C LYS A 87 1.34 -14.72 7.18
N SER A 88 1.67 -13.89 8.18
CA SER A 88 0.70 -13.36 9.12
C SER A 88 -0.36 -12.50 8.43
N ARG A 89 0.03 -11.63 7.51
CA ARG A 89 -0.93 -10.81 6.73
C ARG A 89 -1.81 -11.66 5.82
N LYS A 90 -1.27 -12.73 5.25
CA LYS A 90 -2.08 -13.69 4.48
C LYS A 90 -3.17 -14.32 5.35
N SER A 91 -2.85 -14.77 6.56
CA SER A 91 -3.85 -15.33 7.48
C SER A 91 -4.98 -14.36 7.79
N VAL A 92 -4.66 -13.06 7.97
CA VAL A 92 -5.68 -12.00 8.15
C VAL A 92 -6.56 -11.85 6.90
N VAL A 93 -5.96 -11.87 5.71
CA VAL A 93 -6.70 -11.78 4.44
C VAL A 93 -7.61 -12.99 4.24
N ASP A 94 -7.12 -14.19 4.54
CA ASP A 94 -7.91 -15.42 4.45
C ASP A 94 -9.12 -15.33 5.42
N PHE A 95 -8.89 -14.88 6.67
CA PHE A 95 -9.97 -14.71 7.64
C PHE A 95 -11.04 -13.72 7.17
N TYR A 96 -10.66 -12.56 6.65
CA TYR A 96 -11.61 -11.60 6.08
C TYR A 96 -12.40 -12.19 4.90
N SER A 97 -11.71 -12.94 4.05
CA SER A 97 -12.34 -13.58 2.88
C SER A 97 -13.37 -14.64 3.26
N ASP A 98 -13.16 -15.32 4.40
CA ASP A 98 -14.07 -16.37 4.88
C ASP A 98 -15.23 -15.81 5.73
N ASN A 99 -15.07 -14.63 6.35
CA ASN A 99 -16.01 -14.15 7.36
C ASN A 99 -16.78 -12.86 6.96
N LEU A 100 -16.47 -12.21 5.85
CA LEU A 100 -17.23 -11.06 5.37
C LEU A 100 -18.38 -11.47 4.44
N ASP A 101 -19.50 -10.75 4.50
CA ASP A 101 -20.68 -11.00 3.65
C ASP A 101 -20.52 -10.41 2.24
N PHE A 102 -19.87 -11.16 1.36
CA PHE A 102 -19.67 -10.77 -0.05
C PHE A 102 -20.95 -10.70 -0.91
N LYS A 103 -22.12 -10.97 -0.34
CA LYS A 103 -23.39 -10.64 -1.00
C LYS A 103 -23.71 -9.14 -0.93
N LYS A 104 -23.15 -8.42 0.05
CA LYS A 104 -23.44 -7.02 0.35
C LYS A 104 -22.25 -6.07 0.11
N LEU A 105 -21.04 -6.61 -0.05
CA LEU A 105 -19.83 -5.87 -0.36
C LEU A 105 -18.97 -6.61 -1.39
N THR A 106 -17.98 -5.94 -1.94
CA THR A 106 -16.98 -6.56 -2.82
C THR A 106 -15.57 -6.18 -2.39
N THR A 107 -14.57 -6.83 -2.92
CA THR A 107 -13.16 -6.50 -2.73
C THR A 107 -12.41 -6.47 -4.06
N ILE A 108 -11.12 -6.17 -4.04
CA ILE A 108 -10.28 -6.18 -5.24
C ILE A 108 -10.21 -7.58 -5.84
N LYS A 109 -10.26 -7.63 -7.17
CA LYS A 109 -10.00 -8.87 -7.91
C LYS A 109 -8.51 -8.98 -8.21
N ILE A 110 -7.85 -9.94 -7.58
CA ILE A 110 -6.45 -10.25 -7.92
C ILE A 110 -6.41 -10.94 -9.29
N ARG A 111 -5.58 -10.43 -10.19
CA ARG A 111 -5.41 -11.02 -11.53
C ARG A 111 -4.80 -12.42 -11.41
N GLU A 112 -5.19 -13.30 -12.32
CA GLU A 112 -4.56 -14.62 -12.46
C GLU A 112 -3.04 -14.48 -12.64
N ASN A 113 -2.30 -15.48 -12.17
CA ASN A 113 -0.82 -15.51 -12.22
C ASN A 113 -0.14 -14.36 -11.44
N THR A 114 -0.84 -13.77 -10.45
CA THR A 114 -0.27 -12.79 -9.52
C THR A 114 0.00 -13.43 -8.17
N VAL A 115 1.25 -13.31 -7.67
CA VAL A 115 1.56 -13.54 -6.25
C VAL A 115 1.44 -12.20 -5.53
N TRP A 116 0.39 -12.07 -4.73
CA TRP A 116 0.07 -10.84 -4.02
C TRP A 116 0.86 -10.71 -2.71
N ASN A 117 1.12 -9.48 -2.28
CA ASN A 117 1.89 -9.19 -1.07
C ASN A 117 1.03 -8.78 0.14
N TYR A 118 -0.28 -8.84 0.03
CA TYR A 118 -1.21 -8.51 1.11
C TYR A 118 -0.97 -7.12 1.73
N SER A 119 -0.71 -6.11 0.90
CA SER A 119 -0.40 -4.75 1.37
C SER A 119 -1.59 -4.04 1.98
N TYR A 120 -2.76 -4.19 1.38
CA TYR A 120 -4.03 -3.59 1.79
C TYR A 120 -5.17 -4.57 1.59
N TYR A 121 -6.23 -4.43 2.39
CA TYR A 121 -7.48 -5.15 2.19
C TYR A 121 -8.63 -4.16 2.00
N PRO A 122 -8.82 -3.63 0.80
CA PRO A 122 -9.93 -2.73 0.50
C PRO A 122 -11.22 -3.51 0.31
N ILE A 123 -12.29 -3.03 0.94
CA ILE A 123 -13.67 -3.44 0.67
C ILE A 123 -14.39 -2.29 -0.03
N LEU A 124 -15.29 -2.65 -0.93
CA LEU A 124 -16.16 -1.71 -1.65
C LEU A 124 -17.58 -1.90 -1.17
N LEU A 125 -18.15 -0.86 -0.61
CA LEU A 125 -19.52 -0.84 -0.10
C LEU A 125 -20.48 -0.33 -1.18
N ALA A 126 -21.78 -0.55 -1.00
CA ALA A 126 -22.77 -0.21 -2.03
C ALA A 126 -22.89 1.33 -2.24
N SER A 127 -22.69 2.12 -1.19
CA SER A 127 -22.76 3.59 -1.24
C SER A 127 -21.86 4.24 -0.19
N GLU A 128 -21.65 5.55 -0.32
CA GLU A 128 -20.93 6.35 0.68
C GLU A 128 -21.68 6.37 2.02
N THR A 129 -23.00 6.42 2.00
CA THR A 129 -23.83 6.36 3.23
C THR A 129 -23.59 5.07 4.01
N ILE A 130 -23.53 3.93 3.31
CA ILE A 130 -23.23 2.64 3.95
C ILE A 130 -21.78 2.63 4.45
N LEU A 131 -20.83 3.19 3.69
CA LEU A 131 -19.45 3.33 4.14
C LEU A 131 -19.36 4.09 5.45
N GLN A 132 -20.05 5.26 5.55
CA GLN A 132 -20.04 6.07 6.75
C GLN A 132 -20.66 5.32 7.94
N LYS A 133 -21.77 4.58 7.73
CA LYS A 133 -22.38 3.73 8.77
C LYS A 133 -21.39 2.70 9.30
N VAL A 134 -20.72 1.95 8.41
CA VAL A 134 -19.71 0.94 8.76
C VAL A 134 -18.52 1.58 9.46
N GLN A 135 -18.00 2.67 8.91
CA GLN A 135 -16.84 3.38 9.49
C GLN A 135 -17.14 3.91 10.89
N ASN A 136 -18.31 4.50 11.11
CA ASN A 136 -18.72 5.00 12.43
C ASN A 136 -18.83 3.87 13.45
N ALA A 137 -19.47 2.75 13.09
CA ALA A 137 -19.60 1.59 13.98
C ALA A 137 -18.23 1.02 14.38
N LEU A 138 -17.29 0.94 13.43
CA LEU A 138 -15.90 0.53 13.72
C LEU A 138 -15.17 1.54 14.60
N ASN A 139 -15.34 2.85 14.35
CA ASN A 139 -14.71 3.92 15.15
C ASN A 139 -15.22 3.93 16.60
N GLU A 140 -16.50 3.68 16.83
CA GLU A 140 -17.09 3.51 18.17
C GLU A 140 -16.43 2.37 18.94
N ALA A 141 -16.09 1.28 18.23
CA ALA A 141 -15.34 0.16 18.78
C ALA A 141 -13.81 0.41 18.85
N LYS A 142 -13.33 1.63 18.60
CA LYS A 142 -11.90 2.02 18.54
C LYS A 142 -11.10 1.33 17.45
N ILE A 143 -11.76 0.92 16.38
CA ILE A 143 -11.16 0.36 15.18
C ILE A 143 -11.22 1.43 14.08
N PHE A 144 -10.06 1.84 13.53
CA PHE A 144 -9.94 2.99 12.64
C PHE A 144 -9.53 2.55 11.23
N PRO A 145 -10.47 2.08 10.38
CA PRO A 145 -10.21 1.79 8.99
C PRO A 145 -9.93 3.07 8.20
N ARG A 146 -9.30 2.96 7.04
CA ARG A 146 -8.88 4.12 6.26
C ARG A 146 -9.57 4.17 4.90
N ARG A 147 -10.01 5.36 4.51
CA ARG A 147 -10.51 5.65 3.16
C ARG A 147 -9.31 5.90 2.24
N TYR A 148 -8.72 4.85 1.68
CA TYR A 148 -7.59 4.94 0.75
C TYR A 148 -8.04 4.70 -0.70
N PHE A 149 -8.13 5.74 -1.54
CA PHE A 149 -7.86 7.15 -1.20
C PHE A 149 -9.12 7.96 -1.45
N TYR A 150 -9.37 8.94 -0.63
CA TYR A 150 -10.51 9.84 -0.74
C TYR A 150 -10.05 11.28 -0.47
N PRO A 151 -10.53 12.27 -1.26
CA PRO A 151 -11.32 12.09 -2.48
C PRO A 151 -10.52 11.55 -3.66
N SER A 152 -11.16 11.29 -4.81
CA SER A 152 -10.44 10.98 -6.06
C SER A 152 -9.59 12.18 -6.47
N LEU A 153 -8.32 11.96 -6.86
CA LEU A 153 -7.36 13.05 -7.09
C LEU A 153 -7.81 14.06 -8.12
N ASN A 154 -8.53 13.62 -9.14
CA ASN A 154 -9.05 14.53 -10.19
C ASN A 154 -10.12 15.51 -9.69
N THR A 155 -10.70 15.27 -8.50
CA THR A 155 -11.73 16.13 -7.89
C THR A 155 -11.16 17.16 -6.91
N ILE A 156 -9.84 17.17 -6.73
CA ILE A 156 -9.18 18.15 -5.87
C ILE A 156 -9.05 19.48 -6.63
N ASP A 157 -9.45 20.58 -6.02
CA ASP A 157 -9.61 21.90 -6.65
C ASP A 157 -8.36 22.39 -7.43
N PHE A 158 -7.16 22.08 -6.97
CA PHE A 158 -5.92 22.48 -7.63
C PHE A 158 -5.41 21.51 -8.69
N VAL A 159 -6.04 20.32 -8.86
CA VAL A 159 -5.58 19.28 -9.83
C VAL A 159 -6.17 19.49 -11.20
N LYS A 160 -7.18 20.22 -11.47
CA LYS A 160 -7.82 20.46 -12.80
C LYS A 160 -7.88 19.21 -13.69
N GLY A 161 -8.22 18.06 -13.11
CA GLY A 161 -8.27 16.78 -13.81
C GLY A 161 -9.56 16.61 -14.63
N ALA A 162 -9.52 15.74 -15.64
CA ALA A 162 -10.74 15.30 -16.33
C ALA A 162 -11.60 14.44 -15.39
N SER A 163 -12.89 14.31 -15.71
CA SER A 163 -13.79 13.40 -14.99
C SER A 163 -13.31 11.96 -15.09
N MET A 164 -13.26 11.29 -13.95
CA MET A 164 -12.83 9.90 -13.77
C MET A 164 -13.93 9.11 -13.04
N PRO A 165 -15.08 8.83 -13.68
CA PRO A 165 -16.28 8.35 -12.98
C PRO A 165 -16.08 7.04 -12.23
N ILE A 166 -15.22 6.15 -12.69
CA ILE A 166 -14.89 4.91 -11.98
C ILE A 166 -14.08 5.21 -10.72
N SER A 167 -13.03 6.03 -10.82
CA SER A 167 -12.19 6.43 -9.67
C SER A 167 -13.00 7.19 -8.63
N GLU A 168 -13.84 8.14 -9.05
CA GLU A 168 -14.71 8.93 -8.19
C GLU A 168 -15.72 8.04 -7.45
N SER A 169 -16.38 7.13 -8.18
CA SER A 169 -17.31 6.16 -7.59
C SER A 169 -16.64 5.21 -6.59
N ILE A 170 -15.43 4.73 -6.88
CA ILE A 170 -14.70 3.84 -5.96
C ILE A 170 -14.23 4.62 -4.76
N ALA A 171 -13.63 5.79 -4.93
CA ALA A 171 -13.14 6.63 -3.85
C ALA A 171 -14.23 6.95 -2.81
N SER A 172 -15.47 7.20 -3.25
CA SER A 172 -16.58 7.50 -2.33
C SER A 172 -17.00 6.33 -1.43
N ARG A 173 -16.70 5.07 -1.80
CA ARG A 173 -17.23 3.88 -1.12
C ARG A 173 -16.20 2.80 -0.82
N VAL A 174 -14.90 3.08 -0.97
CA VAL A 174 -13.81 2.18 -0.58
C VAL A 174 -13.39 2.39 0.86
N LEU A 175 -13.19 1.29 1.59
CA LEU A 175 -12.68 1.28 2.96
C LEU A 175 -11.61 0.22 3.08
N CYS A 176 -10.39 0.60 3.46
CA CYS A 176 -9.30 -0.34 3.74
C CYS A 176 -9.38 -0.80 5.20
N LEU A 177 -9.55 -2.09 5.39
CA LEU A 177 -9.62 -2.71 6.72
C LEU A 177 -8.24 -2.77 7.38
N PRO A 178 -8.17 -2.84 8.72
CA PRO A 178 -6.93 -3.10 9.43
C PRO A 178 -6.24 -4.35 8.90
N LEU A 179 -4.97 -4.25 8.53
CA LEU A 179 -4.19 -5.37 8.01
C LEU A 179 -2.73 -5.19 8.42
N TYR A 180 -2.32 -5.86 9.48
CA TYR A 180 -0.94 -5.88 9.99
C TYR A 180 -0.63 -7.24 10.62
N ALA A 181 0.66 -7.55 10.76
CA ALA A 181 1.09 -8.76 11.44
C ALA A 181 0.78 -8.65 12.94
N GLY A 182 0.15 -9.68 13.51
CA GLY A 182 -0.21 -9.74 14.93
C GLY A 182 -1.66 -9.36 15.25
N LEU A 183 -2.53 -9.10 14.25
CA LEU A 183 -3.97 -9.07 14.50
C LEU A 183 -4.42 -10.43 15.04
N THR A 184 -5.10 -10.40 16.19
CA THR A 184 -5.62 -11.61 16.83
C THR A 184 -6.94 -12.06 16.18
N GLU A 185 -7.28 -13.33 16.37
CA GLU A 185 -8.55 -13.88 15.87
C GLU A 185 -9.76 -13.17 16.52
N GLU A 186 -9.65 -12.79 17.79
CA GLU A 186 -10.69 -12.03 18.50
C GLU A 186 -10.92 -10.65 17.87
N GLU A 187 -9.85 -9.92 17.58
CA GLU A 187 -9.93 -8.61 16.90
C GLU A 187 -10.52 -8.76 15.49
N LEU A 188 -10.12 -9.79 14.75
CA LEU A 188 -10.64 -10.08 13.41
C LEU A 188 -12.14 -10.42 13.44
N LEU A 189 -12.56 -11.23 14.42
CA LEU A 189 -13.97 -11.58 14.63
C LEU A 189 -14.78 -10.31 14.98
N GLN A 190 -14.27 -9.46 15.85
CA GLN A 190 -14.91 -8.19 16.18
C GLN A 190 -15.09 -7.31 14.94
N ILE A 191 -14.04 -7.13 14.12
CA ILE A 191 -14.08 -6.34 12.89
C ILE A 191 -15.14 -6.86 11.94
N THR A 192 -15.11 -8.15 11.63
CA THR A 192 -16.05 -8.75 10.65
C THR A 192 -17.48 -8.75 11.15
N THR A 193 -17.70 -8.97 12.44
CA THR A 193 -19.04 -8.92 13.07
C THR A 193 -19.63 -7.51 12.94
N ILE A 194 -18.89 -6.47 13.31
CA ILE A 194 -19.36 -5.08 13.22
C ILE A 194 -19.69 -4.71 11.77
N ILE A 195 -18.84 -5.10 10.82
CA ILE A 195 -19.09 -4.83 9.41
C ILE A 195 -20.38 -5.52 8.96
N ASN A 196 -20.50 -6.82 9.15
CA ASN A 196 -21.65 -7.60 8.69
C ASN A 196 -22.97 -7.11 9.30
N GLN A 197 -22.98 -6.76 10.60
CA GLN A 197 -24.15 -6.18 11.28
C GLN A 197 -24.51 -4.79 10.72
N SER A 198 -23.52 -4.00 10.37
CA SER A 198 -23.74 -2.66 9.81
C SER A 198 -24.32 -2.69 8.38
N LEU A 199 -24.20 -3.82 7.69
CA LEU A 199 -24.73 -4.04 6.35
C LEU A 199 -26.19 -4.55 6.33
N CYS A 200 -26.77 -4.76 7.50
CA CYS A 200 -28.18 -5.20 7.65
C CYS A 200 -29.17 -4.04 7.57
#